data_2f1b8043fcc5d8c82a3e6e311fd1e12c
#
_entry.id   2f1b8043fcc5d8c82a3e6e311fd1e12c
#
_cell.length_a   1.000
_cell.length_b   1.000
_cell.length_c   1.000
_cell.angle_alpha   90.00
_cell.angle_beta   90.00
_cell.angle_gamma   90.00
#
_symmetry.space_group_name_H-M   'P 1'
#
loop_
_entity.id
_entity.type
_entity.pdbx_description
1 polymer ?
#
loop_
_entity_poly.entity_id
_entity_poly.type
_entity_poly.pdbx_seq_one_letter_code
_entity_poly.pdbx_strand_id
1 'polypeptide(L)'
;MGAIPVDVKDLGVDMLSMSAHKFNGPKGMGALYCRKGVWPQNLIDGGSQEARHRAGTENVAGIAAMGKALEIATTHLDERMAHETELRALRAGPCP
;
A
#
# COMPACT_ATOMS: atom_id res chain seq x y z
N MET A 1 -0.57 5.48 0.26
CA MET A 1 0.53 5.21 -0.66
C MET A 1 0.26 5.87 -2.01
N GLY A 2 1.28 6.43 -2.63
CA GLY A 2 1.17 7.03 -3.96
C GLY A 2 0.67 8.47 -4.01
N ALA A 3 0.15 9.03 -2.91
CA ALA A 3 -0.31 10.41 -2.84
C ALA A 3 0.51 11.25 -1.85
N ILE A 4 1.01 10.62 -0.79
CA ILE A 4 1.86 11.26 0.22
C ILE A 4 2.99 10.30 0.61
N PRO A 5 4.12 10.81 1.11
CA PRO A 5 5.16 9.94 1.65
C PRO A 5 4.66 9.26 2.91
N VAL A 6 4.96 7.96 3.04
CA VAL A 6 4.58 7.15 4.21
C VAL A 6 5.83 6.52 4.80
N ASP A 7 6.15 6.88 6.03
CA ASP A 7 7.22 6.27 6.82
C ASP A 7 6.61 5.75 8.11
N VAL A 8 6.60 4.42 8.27
CA VAL A 8 5.95 3.78 9.41
C VAL A 8 6.62 4.14 10.75
N LYS A 9 7.90 4.46 10.74
CA LYS A 9 8.63 4.89 11.94
C LYS A 9 8.19 6.30 12.35
N ASP A 10 8.08 7.21 11.39
CA ASP A 10 7.62 8.58 11.65
C ASP A 10 6.16 8.59 12.12
N LEU A 11 5.32 7.73 11.53
CA LEU A 11 3.93 7.60 11.96
C LEU A 11 3.78 6.97 13.34
N GLY A 12 4.76 6.18 13.78
CA GLY A 12 4.72 5.49 15.07
C GLY A 12 3.65 4.40 15.13
N VAL A 13 3.29 3.81 14.00
CA VAL A 13 2.25 2.77 13.95
C VAL A 13 2.83 1.38 14.18
N ASP A 14 2.05 0.51 14.80
CA ASP A 14 2.42 -0.89 15.03
C ASP A 14 2.04 -1.77 13.83
N MET A 15 0.96 -1.43 13.14
CA MET A 15 0.48 -2.10 11.94
C MET A 15 -0.02 -1.09 10.94
N LEU A 16 0.14 -1.42 9.65
CA LEU A 16 -0.36 -0.60 8.55
C LEU A 16 -0.86 -1.52 7.44
N SER A 17 -2.11 -1.37 7.05
CA SER A 17 -2.67 -2.10 5.92
C SER A 17 -2.64 -1.25 4.66
N MET A 18 -2.49 -1.89 3.52
CA MET A 18 -2.52 -1.21 2.23
C MET A 18 -3.23 -2.06 1.18
N SER A 19 -3.91 -1.40 0.27
CA SER A 19 -4.62 -2.02 -0.84
C SER A 19 -3.97 -1.60 -2.15
N ALA A 20 -3.57 -2.57 -2.97
CA ALA A 20 -2.79 -2.31 -4.18
C ALA A 20 -3.53 -1.42 -5.19
N HIS A 21 -4.86 -1.57 -5.32
CA HIS A 21 -5.64 -0.78 -6.28
C HIS A 21 -5.60 0.73 -6.01
N LYS A 22 -5.25 1.15 -4.81
CA LYS A 22 -5.16 2.58 -4.45
C LYS A 22 -3.88 3.25 -4.96
N PHE A 23 -2.90 2.47 -5.41
CA PHE A 23 -1.69 2.98 -6.06
C PHE A 23 -1.43 2.29 -7.40
N ASN A 24 -2.51 2.01 -8.14
CA ASN A 24 -2.50 1.44 -9.49
C ASN A 24 -1.97 0.01 -9.57
N GLY A 25 -2.01 -0.73 -8.47
CA GLY A 25 -1.76 -2.16 -8.45
C GLY A 25 -3.01 -2.98 -8.77
N PRO A 26 -2.89 -4.30 -8.85
CA PRO A 26 -4.01 -5.16 -9.17
C PRO A 26 -5.05 -5.19 -8.05
N LYS A 27 -6.32 -5.31 -8.43
CA LYS A 27 -7.41 -5.52 -7.47
C LYS A 27 -7.25 -6.87 -6.77
N GLY A 28 -7.68 -6.94 -5.53
CA GLY A 28 -7.62 -8.16 -4.73
C GLY A 28 -6.27 -8.39 -4.03
N MET A 29 -5.29 -7.52 -4.26
CA MET A 29 -4.00 -7.60 -3.60
C MET A 29 -3.88 -6.53 -2.51
N GLY A 30 -3.25 -6.91 -1.42
CA GLY A 30 -2.99 -6.02 -0.30
C GLY A 30 -1.84 -6.53 0.53
N ALA A 31 -1.39 -5.72 1.46
CA ALA A 31 -0.34 -6.08 2.40
C ALA A 31 -0.63 -5.52 3.78
N LEU A 32 -0.12 -6.20 4.77
CA LEU A 32 -0.16 -5.75 6.16
C LEU A 32 1.28 -5.62 6.66
N TYR A 33 1.65 -4.40 7.04
CA TYR A 33 2.88 -4.17 7.77
C TYR A 33 2.63 -4.42 9.26
N CYS A 34 3.51 -5.20 9.89
CA CYS A 34 3.53 -5.38 11.34
C CYS A 34 4.91 -5.04 11.86
N ARG A 35 4.96 -4.18 12.87
CA ARG A 35 6.21 -3.89 13.56
C ARG A 35 6.75 -5.18 14.17
N LYS A 36 8.07 -5.33 14.20
CA LYS A 36 8.73 -6.50 14.80
C LYS A 36 8.23 -6.70 16.24
N GLY A 37 7.79 -7.92 16.55
CA GLY A 37 7.23 -8.26 17.86
C GLY A 37 5.72 -8.04 17.99
N VAL A 38 5.06 -7.46 16.98
CA VAL A 38 3.61 -7.26 16.97
C VAL A 38 3.01 -8.15 15.89
N TRP A 39 2.14 -9.09 16.30
CA TRP A 39 1.51 -10.03 15.37
C TRP A 39 0.01 -10.12 15.63
N PRO A 40 -0.83 -9.98 14.60
CA PRO A 40 -2.25 -10.23 14.75
C PRO A 40 -2.53 -11.72 14.89
N GLN A 41 -3.67 -12.04 15.50
CA GLN A 41 -4.17 -13.41 15.51
C GLN A 41 -4.57 -13.81 14.07
N ASN A 42 -4.23 -15.06 13.68
CA ASN A 42 -4.57 -15.55 12.36
C ASN A 42 -6.08 -15.61 12.17
N LEU A 43 -6.55 -15.12 11.03
CA LEU A 43 -7.94 -15.27 10.63
C LEU A 43 -8.16 -16.57 9.86
N ILE A 44 -7.17 -16.95 9.02
CA ILE A 44 -7.21 -18.16 8.21
C ILE A 44 -6.06 -19.06 8.61
N ASP A 45 -6.38 -20.22 9.16
CA ASP A 45 -5.42 -21.23 9.55
C ASP A 45 -5.30 -22.31 8.48
N GLY A 46 -4.15 -22.95 8.39
CA GLY A 46 -3.92 -24.04 7.43
C GLY A 46 -2.45 -24.21 7.10
N GLY A 47 -2.06 -23.93 5.86
CA GLY A 47 -0.69 -24.07 5.40
C GLY A 47 0.30 -23.12 6.05
N SER A 48 1.57 -23.23 5.65
CA SER A 48 2.67 -22.48 6.25
C SER A 48 3.00 -21.18 5.51
N GLN A 49 2.15 -20.75 4.58
CA GLN A 49 2.36 -19.51 3.84
C GLN A 49 2.44 -18.31 4.79
N GLU A 50 3.12 -17.25 4.36
CA GLU A 50 3.31 -16.03 5.15
C GLU A 50 3.83 -16.33 6.56
N ALA A 51 4.84 -17.18 6.67
CA ALA A 51 5.43 -17.62 7.95
C ALA A 51 4.37 -18.12 8.94
N ARG A 52 3.37 -18.83 8.44
CA ARG A 52 2.21 -19.39 9.20
C ARG A 52 1.25 -18.36 9.74
N HIS A 53 1.34 -17.11 9.33
CA HIS A 53 0.43 -16.07 9.78
C HIS A 53 -0.85 -16.00 8.95
N ARG A 54 -0.81 -16.49 7.72
CA ARG A 54 -1.97 -16.52 6.85
C ARG A 54 -1.84 -17.68 5.88
N ALA A 55 -2.76 -18.64 5.94
CA ALA A 55 -2.79 -19.80 5.07
C ALA A 55 -3.33 -19.44 3.67
N GLY A 56 -3.08 -20.32 2.72
CA GLY A 56 -3.53 -20.20 1.34
C GLY A 56 -2.36 -19.95 0.38
N THR A 57 -2.39 -20.61 -0.77
CA THR A 57 -1.35 -20.46 -1.80
C THR A 57 -1.29 -19.01 -2.26
N GLU A 58 -0.09 -18.44 -2.27
CA GLU A 58 0.14 -17.05 -2.66
C GLU A 58 -0.14 -16.82 -4.15
N ASN A 59 -0.77 -15.69 -4.45
CA ASN A 59 -0.89 -15.20 -5.81
C ASN A 59 0.40 -14.46 -6.18
N VAL A 60 1.40 -15.21 -6.63
CA VAL A 60 2.74 -14.67 -6.91
C VAL A 60 2.73 -13.57 -7.96
N ALA A 61 1.95 -13.73 -9.02
CA ALA A 61 1.83 -12.71 -10.07
C ALA A 61 1.23 -11.40 -9.51
N GLY A 62 0.20 -11.52 -8.68
CA GLY A 62 -0.42 -10.35 -8.02
C GLY A 62 0.53 -9.66 -7.05
N ILE A 63 1.28 -10.44 -6.27
CA ILE A 63 2.28 -9.90 -5.34
C ILE A 63 3.38 -9.14 -6.09
N ALA A 64 3.91 -9.71 -7.17
CA ALA A 64 4.93 -9.07 -7.99
C ALA A 64 4.40 -7.77 -8.63
N ALA A 65 3.17 -7.79 -9.14
CA ALA A 65 2.53 -6.62 -9.72
C ALA A 65 2.30 -5.52 -8.67
N MET A 66 1.88 -5.89 -7.46
CA MET A 66 1.74 -4.95 -6.35
C MET A 66 3.08 -4.30 -5.98
N GLY A 67 4.14 -5.11 -5.87
CA GLY A 67 5.48 -4.61 -5.58
C GLY A 67 5.97 -3.61 -6.62
N LYS A 68 5.75 -3.90 -7.90
CA LYS A 68 6.12 -3.00 -9.00
C LYS A 68 5.31 -1.70 -8.96
N ALA A 69 4.01 -1.79 -8.73
CA ALA A 69 3.16 -0.61 -8.62
C ALA A 69 3.60 0.29 -7.45
N LEU A 70 3.94 -0.30 -6.32
CA LEU A 70 4.43 0.42 -5.15
C LEU A 70 5.77 1.10 -5.43
N GLU A 71 6.69 0.41 -6.08
CA GLU A 71 7.98 0.97 -6.50
C GLU A 71 7.80 2.20 -7.39
N ILE A 72 6.95 2.10 -8.41
CA ILE A 72 6.66 3.22 -9.31
C ILE A 72 6.01 4.37 -8.53
N ALA A 73 5.03 4.08 -7.69
CA ALA A 73 4.30 5.10 -6.93
C ALA A 73 5.19 5.88 -5.98
N THR A 74 6.16 5.21 -5.34
CA THR A 74 7.06 5.85 -4.38
C THR A 74 8.24 6.53 -5.06
N THR A 75 8.76 5.99 -6.17
CA THR A 75 9.87 6.57 -6.91
C THR A 75 9.49 7.92 -7.55
N HIS A 76 8.26 8.04 -8.03
CA HIS A 76 7.77 9.25 -8.70
C HIS A 76 6.80 10.05 -7.82
N LEU A 77 6.89 9.90 -6.50
CA LEU A 77 5.93 10.50 -5.58
C LEU A 77 5.90 12.03 -5.67
N ASP A 78 7.06 12.68 -5.71
CA ASP A 78 7.12 14.14 -5.77
C ASP A 78 6.47 14.69 -7.04
N GLU A 79 6.70 14.07 -8.18
CA GLU A 79 6.09 14.44 -9.45
C GLU A 79 4.56 14.26 -9.40
N ARG A 80 4.09 13.16 -8.83
CA ARG A 80 2.67 12.89 -8.68
C ARG A 80 1.99 13.88 -7.73
N MET A 81 2.63 14.18 -6.61
CA MET A 81 2.12 15.16 -5.65
C MET A 81 2.01 16.55 -6.28
N ALA A 82 3.03 16.97 -7.03
CA ALA A 82 3.01 18.26 -7.72
C ALA A 82 1.89 18.32 -8.76
N HIS A 83 1.72 17.26 -9.57
CA HIS A 83 0.67 17.18 -10.57
C HIS A 83 -0.74 17.20 -9.95
N GLU A 84 -0.95 16.42 -8.91
CA GLU A 84 -2.23 16.37 -8.23
C GLU A 84 -2.56 17.70 -7.56
N THR A 85 -1.56 18.37 -6.98
CA THR A 85 -1.74 19.69 -6.36
C THR A 85 -2.14 20.72 -7.42
N GLU A 86 -1.50 20.71 -8.58
CA GLU A 86 -1.84 21.58 -9.69
C GLU A 86 -3.28 21.36 -10.18
N LEU A 87 -3.66 20.11 -10.39
CA LEU A 87 -5.02 19.77 -10.84
C LEU A 87 -6.06 20.16 -9.78
N ARG A 88 -5.77 19.94 -8.52
CA ARG A 88 -6.66 20.33 -7.44
C ARG A 88 -6.84 21.85 -7.39
N ALA A 89 -5.77 22.62 -7.57
CA ALA A 89 -5.84 24.08 -7.60
C ALA A 89 -6.71 24.57 -8.76
N LEU A 90 -6.59 23.97 -9.95
CA LEU A 90 -7.44 24.28 -11.09
C LEU A 90 -8.90 23.97 -10.81
N ARG A 91 -9.18 22.83 -10.19
CA ARG A 91 -10.54 22.41 -9.85
C ARG A 91 -11.16 23.28 -8.77
N ALA A 92 -10.35 23.69 -7.79
CA ALA A 92 -10.77 24.55 -6.67
C ALA A 92 -10.65 26.03 -6.98
N GLY A 93 -10.23 26.40 -8.20
CA GLY A 93 -10.13 27.78 -8.66
C GLY A 93 -11.48 28.48 -8.59
N PRO A 94 -11.53 29.81 -8.85
CA PRO A 94 -12.73 30.58 -8.61
C PRO A 94 -13.94 29.94 -9.29
N CYS A 95 -14.76 29.28 -8.47
CA CYS A 95 -16.07 28.84 -8.91
C CYS A 95 -16.95 30.04 -9.11
N PRO A 96 -17.58 30.13 -10.26
CA PRO A 96 -18.58 31.17 -10.46
C PRO A 96 -19.75 31.02 -9.49
#